data_04b3a0fea9e25acb50bb5c1b5e21c5d6
#
_entry.id   04b3a0fea9e25acb50bb5c1b5e21c5d6
#
_cell.length_a   1.000
_cell.length_b   1.000
_cell.length_c   1.000
_cell.angle_alpha   90.00
_cell.angle_beta   90.00
_cell.angle_gamma   90.00
#
_symmetry.space_group_name_H-M   'P 1'
#
loop_
_entity.id
_entity.type
_entity.pdbx_description
1 polymer ?
#
loop_
_entity_poly.entity_id
_entity_poly.type
_entity_poly.pdbx_seq_one_letter_code
_entity_poly.pdbx_strand_id
1 'polypeptide(L)'
;MRLGRRFYIALVLIVLLTGIGYVFAPFFAIGQWALFVLAVSALVDGGMLYRIRGIRAFRQCATRFSNGDENTVNIRVESSYPHPVAVEVVDEIPFAFQLRNIDFRMRLQANEGRTITYHLRPTRRGIYSFGRIRVFVAGRMGLLFRRYTCDAPLDVKVYPSYLMLHRYELLAISDNLTELGIKRIRRVGHHTEFEQIKEYVKGDDYRTINWKASARRHELMVNVYQDERSQQIYNVIDKGRIMQQAFRGMTLLDYAINASLVLSYVVMRKEDKAGLVTFNEHFDT
;
A
#
# COMPACT_ATOMS: atom_id res chain seq x y z
N MET A 1 8.72 13.48 -28.54
CA MET A 1 8.17 14.81 -28.81
C MET A 1 6.69 14.65 -29.10
N ARG A 2 5.83 15.50 -28.54
CA ARG A 2 4.38 15.51 -28.77
C ARG A 2 3.98 16.95 -29.03
N LEU A 3 3.16 17.19 -30.05
CA LEU A 3 2.58 18.49 -30.31
C LEU A 3 1.47 18.80 -29.29
N GLY A 4 1.44 20.02 -28.81
CA GLY A 4 0.44 20.48 -27.87
C GLY A 4 -0.91 20.79 -28.53
N ARG A 5 -1.98 20.70 -27.73
CA ARG A 5 -3.33 21.06 -28.21
C ARG A 5 -3.41 22.49 -28.81
N ARG A 6 -2.64 23.44 -28.24
CA ARG A 6 -2.56 24.81 -28.72
C ARG A 6 -1.98 24.89 -30.13
N PHE A 7 -0.98 24.05 -30.44
CA PHE A 7 -0.41 23.98 -31.79
C PHE A 7 -1.45 23.54 -32.81
N TYR A 8 -2.23 22.48 -32.52
CA TYR A 8 -3.28 22.02 -33.43
C TYR A 8 -4.40 23.06 -33.61
N ILE A 9 -4.82 23.74 -32.52
CA ILE A 9 -5.83 24.79 -32.60
C ILE A 9 -5.32 25.95 -33.49
N ALA A 10 -4.09 26.40 -33.28
CA ALA A 10 -3.50 27.47 -34.11
C ALA A 10 -3.38 27.02 -35.57
N LEU A 11 -2.98 25.80 -35.84
CA LEU A 11 -2.87 25.24 -37.18
C LEU A 11 -4.25 25.22 -37.89
N VAL A 12 -5.30 24.74 -37.20
CA VAL A 12 -6.67 24.72 -37.75
C VAL A 12 -7.15 26.11 -38.05
N LEU A 13 -6.91 27.09 -37.17
CA LEU A 13 -7.29 28.48 -37.42
C LEU A 13 -6.56 29.07 -38.64
N ILE A 14 -5.28 28.78 -38.83
CA ILE A 14 -4.49 29.20 -39.98
C ILE A 14 -5.04 28.57 -41.26
N VAL A 15 -5.39 27.28 -41.25
CA VAL A 15 -5.97 26.59 -42.41
C VAL A 15 -7.32 27.20 -42.78
N LEU A 16 -8.16 27.51 -41.81
CA LEU A 16 -9.44 28.20 -42.06
C LEU A 16 -9.22 29.62 -42.66
N LEU A 17 -8.22 30.34 -42.09
CA LEU A 17 -7.89 31.68 -42.60
C LEU A 17 -7.37 31.65 -44.04
N THR A 18 -6.52 30.70 -44.39
CA THR A 18 -6.03 30.52 -45.77
C THR A 18 -7.14 30.09 -46.73
N GLY A 19 -8.12 29.27 -46.25
CA GLY A 19 -9.30 28.89 -47.03
C GLY A 19 -10.19 30.11 -47.37
N ILE A 20 -10.42 31.01 -46.40
CA ILE A 20 -11.14 32.28 -46.65
C ILE A 20 -10.33 33.15 -47.60
N GLY A 21 -9.01 33.14 -47.50
CA GLY A 21 -8.09 33.88 -48.38
C GLY A 21 -8.17 33.50 -49.85
N TYR A 22 -8.74 32.33 -50.19
CA TYR A 22 -9.03 31.97 -51.58
C TYR A 22 -10.07 32.91 -52.24
N VAL A 23 -11.01 33.39 -51.42
CA VAL A 23 -12.04 34.36 -51.89
C VAL A 23 -11.54 35.81 -51.75
N PHE A 24 -10.77 36.10 -50.68
CA PHE A 24 -10.28 37.44 -50.35
C PHE A 24 -8.73 37.43 -50.29
N ALA A 25 -8.06 37.85 -51.35
CA ALA A 25 -6.60 37.80 -51.51
C ALA A 25 -5.76 38.28 -50.31
N PRO A 26 -6.10 39.36 -49.54
CA PRO A 26 -5.29 39.77 -48.39
C PRO A 26 -5.22 38.72 -47.27
N PHE A 27 -6.27 37.92 -47.06
CA PHE A 27 -6.27 36.87 -46.03
C PHE A 27 -5.35 35.72 -46.35
N PHE A 28 -5.08 35.46 -47.62
CA PHE A 28 -4.10 34.42 -48.03
C PHE A 28 -2.70 34.79 -47.60
N ALA A 29 -2.24 36.02 -47.83
CA ALA A 29 -0.93 36.49 -47.41
C ALA A 29 -0.78 36.46 -45.86
N ILE A 30 -1.85 36.89 -45.13
CA ILE A 30 -1.88 36.85 -43.69
C ILE A 30 -1.76 35.38 -43.17
N GLY A 31 -2.45 34.44 -43.82
CA GLY A 31 -2.37 33.02 -43.48
C GLY A 31 -0.96 32.43 -43.64
N GLN A 32 -0.26 32.81 -44.74
CA GLN A 32 1.14 32.38 -44.95
C GLN A 32 2.09 32.92 -43.86
N TRP A 33 1.97 34.21 -43.54
CA TRP A 33 2.75 34.82 -42.45
C TRP A 33 2.44 34.21 -41.09
N ALA A 34 1.17 33.91 -40.80
CA ALA A 34 0.76 33.25 -39.57
C ALA A 34 1.37 31.83 -39.45
N LEU A 35 1.40 31.09 -40.57
CA LEU A 35 2.05 29.76 -40.60
C LEU A 35 3.56 29.86 -40.32
N PHE A 36 4.24 30.82 -40.95
CA PHE A 36 5.65 31.08 -40.73
C PHE A 36 5.94 31.41 -39.25
N VAL A 37 5.15 32.32 -38.67
CA VAL A 37 5.25 32.71 -37.26
C VAL A 37 4.99 31.51 -36.35
N LEU A 38 4.01 30.66 -36.63
CA LEU A 38 3.74 29.43 -35.88
C LEU A 38 4.94 28.47 -35.97
N ALA A 39 5.55 28.27 -37.13
CA ALA A 39 6.72 27.44 -37.32
C ALA A 39 7.93 27.95 -36.52
N VAL A 40 8.23 29.24 -36.62
CA VAL A 40 9.31 29.88 -35.87
C VAL A 40 9.06 29.81 -34.36
N SER A 41 7.84 30.09 -33.90
CA SER A 41 7.51 30.01 -32.46
C SER A 41 7.61 28.57 -31.94
N ALA A 42 7.24 27.56 -32.73
CA ALA A 42 7.44 26.14 -32.37
C ALA A 42 8.93 25.75 -32.29
N LEU A 43 9.74 26.26 -33.22
CA LEU A 43 11.20 26.05 -33.19
C LEU A 43 11.84 26.67 -31.93
N VAL A 44 11.45 27.90 -31.60
CA VAL A 44 11.94 28.59 -30.38
C VAL A 44 11.49 27.84 -29.11
N ASP A 45 10.22 27.46 -29.02
CA ASP A 45 9.67 26.69 -27.88
C ASP A 45 10.40 25.36 -27.73
N GLY A 46 10.65 24.65 -28.85
CA GLY A 46 11.44 23.42 -28.90
C GLY A 46 12.89 23.63 -28.47
N GLY A 47 13.55 24.66 -29.01
CA GLY A 47 14.93 25.00 -28.66
C GLY A 47 15.10 25.29 -27.17
N MET A 48 14.19 26.06 -26.57
CA MET A 48 14.20 26.29 -25.10
C MET A 48 13.98 25.02 -24.30
N LEU A 49 13.14 24.13 -24.80
CA LEU A 49 12.80 22.85 -24.11
C LEU A 49 13.95 21.85 -24.20
N TYR A 50 14.70 21.82 -25.30
CA TYR A 50 15.76 20.83 -25.53
C TYR A 50 17.15 21.28 -25.09
N ARG A 51 17.35 22.60 -24.86
CA ARG A 51 18.63 23.16 -24.42
C ARG A 51 19.10 22.61 -23.08
N ILE A 52 18.16 22.27 -22.19
CA ILE A 52 18.44 21.81 -20.83
C ILE A 52 17.81 20.44 -20.61
N ARG A 53 18.52 19.50 -19.95
CA ARG A 53 17.93 18.28 -19.41
C ARG A 53 17.38 18.60 -18.02
N GLY A 54 16.17 19.20 -17.99
CA GLY A 54 15.68 19.91 -16.83
C GLY A 54 14.74 19.16 -15.90
N ILE A 55 14.47 17.85 -16.09
CA ILE A 55 13.56 17.13 -15.21
C ILE A 55 14.19 15.81 -14.73
N ARG A 56 14.08 15.61 -13.42
CA ARG A 56 14.34 14.33 -12.75
C ARG A 56 13.11 13.92 -11.97
N ALA A 57 12.80 12.65 -11.95
CA ALA A 57 11.71 12.10 -11.16
C ALA A 57 12.15 10.77 -10.55
N PHE A 58 11.79 10.55 -9.28
CA PHE A 58 12.15 9.36 -8.52
C PHE A 58 10.90 8.86 -7.80
N ARG A 59 10.72 7.53 -7.83
CA ARG A 59 9.69 6.86 -7.03
C ARG A 59 10.28 6.49 -5.68
N GLN A 60 9.55 6.80 -4.62
CA GLN A 60 9.84 6.41 -3.25
C GLN A 60 8.64 5.65 -2.71
N CYS A 61 8.76 4.35 -2.60
CA CYS A 61 7.76 3.49 -2.00
C CYS A 61 8.42 2.37 -1.21
N ALA A 62 7.65 1.71 -0.35
CA ALA A 62 8.11 0.53 0.35
C ALA A 62 8.37 -0.60 -0.65
N THR A 63 9.40 -1.41 -0.41
CA THR A 63 9.69 -2.62 -1.22
C THR A 63 8.70 -3.75 -0.95
N ARG A 64 7.92 -3.63 0.14
CA ARG A 64 6.93 -4.59 0.59
C ARG A 64 5.61 -3.87 0.80
N PHE A 65 4.57 -4.32 0.11
CA PHE A 65 3.21 -3.80 0.24
C PHE A 65 2.36 -4.77 1.06
N SER A 66 1.39 -4.21 1.76
CA SER A 66 0.41 -4.93 2.54
C SER A 66 -0.84 -5.19 1.70
N ASN A 67 -1.28 -6.44 1.60
CA ASN A 67 -2.47 -6.83 0.83
C ASN A 67 -3.75 -6.33 1.50
N GLY A 68 -4.62 -5.69 0.74
CA GLY A 68 -5.88 -5.13 1.26
C GLY A 68 -5.77 -3.80 1.97
N ASP A 69 -4.55 -3.31 2.25
CA ASP A 69 -4.28 -2.04 2.92
C ASP A 69 -3.85 -0.94 1.93
N GLU A 70 -3.97 0.30 2.35
CA GLU A 70 -3.47 1.45 1.59
C GLU A 70 -1.96 1.56 1.75
N ASN A 71 -1.24 1.42 0.64
CA ASN A 71 0.21 1.57 0.59
C ASN A 71 0.56 2.88 -0.10
N THR A 72 1.35 3.70 0.55
CA THR A 72 1.72 5.04 0.06
C THR A 72 2.86 4.95 -0.94
N VAL A 73 2.69 5.64 -2.06
CA VAL A 73 3.71 5.83 -3.09
C VAL A 73 3.94 7.32 -3.27
N ASN A 74 5.18 7.74 -3.20
CA ASN A 74 5.62 9.12 -3.40
C ASN A 74 6.42 9.22 -4.70
N ILE A 75 6.09 10.18 -5.56
CA ILE A 75 6.89 10.55 -6.72
C ILE A 75 7.45 11.95 -6.47
N ARG A 76 8.75 12.05 -6.35
CA ARG A 76 9.44 13.32 -6.27
C ARG A 76 9.87 13.75 -7.66
N VAL A 77 9.39 14.91 -8.10
CA VAL A 77 9.71 15.52 -9.39
C VAL A 77 10.49 16.81 -9.14
N GLU A 78 11.66 16.90 -9.75
CA GLU A 78 12.54 18.06 -9.62
C GLU A 78 12.75 18.72 -11.00
N SER A 79 12.53 20.02 -11.05
CA SER A 79 12.75 20.84 -12.24
C SER A 79 14.04 21.64 -12.10
N SER A 80 14.91 21.59 -13.10
CA SER A 80 16.08 22.47 -13.23
C SER A 80 15.89 23.51 -14.31
N TYR A 81 14.64 23.74 -14.75
CA TYR A 81 14.35 24.80 -15.70
C TYR A 81 14.40 26.17 -15.00
N PRO A 82 14.98 27.21 -15.63
CA PRO A 82 15.07 28.56 -15.07
C PRO A 82 13.75 29.33 -15.14
N HIS A 83 12.68 28.72 -15.67
CA HIS A 83 11.37 29.31 -15.81
C HIS A 83 10.27 28.32 -15.41
N PRO A 84 9.08 28.79 -15.07
CA PRO A 84 7.97 27.92 -14.74
C PRO A 84 7.60 27.02 -15.91
N VAL A 85 7.38 25.73 -15.62
CA VAL A 85 6.99 24.71 -16.60
C VAL A 85 5.74 23.95 -16.16
N ALA A 86 4.84 23.66 -17.12
CA ALA A 86 3.75 22.76 -16.86
C ALA A 86 4.21 21.33 -17.14
N VAL A 87 3.99 20.45 -16.16
CA VAL A 87 4.39 19.04 -16.22
C VAL A 87 3.19 18.13 -16.05
N GLU A 88 3.19 17.05 -16.82
CA GLU A 88 2.26 15.95 -16.71
C GLU A 88 3.08 14.71 -16.38
N VAL A 89 2.83 14.10 -15.20
CA VAL A 89 3.56 12.95 -14.69
C VAL A 89 2.67 11.73 -14.80
N VAL A 90 3.14 10.71 -15.48
CA VAL A 90 2.46 9.43 -15.66
C VAL A 90 3.35 8.33 -15.06
N ASP A 91 2.82 7.66 -14.05
CA ASP A 91 3.48 6.50 -13.48
C ASP A 91 2.95 5.21 -14.13
N GLU A 92 3.85 4.34 -14.60
CA GLU A 92 3.47 3.04 -15.15
C GLU A 92 3.22 2.04 -14.03
N ILE A 93 1.99 2.07 -13.50
CA ILE A 93 1.55 1.17 -12.43
C ILE A 93 1.20 -0.20 -13.02
N PRO A 94 1.52 -1.32 -12.34
CA PRO A 94 1.12 -2.65 -12.77
C PRO A 94 -0.39 -2.75 -12.97
N PHE A 95 -0.83 -3.40 -14.06
CA PHE A 95 -2.24 -3.54 -14.42
C PHE A 95 -3.10 -4.18 -13.33
N ALA A 96 -2.50 -5.03 -12.51
CA ALA A 96 -3.19 -5.73 -11.42
C ALA A 96 -3.78 -4.81 -10.34
N PHE A 97 -3.28 -3.57 -10.21
CA PHE A 97 -3.87 -2.58 -9.30
C PHE A 97 -5.12 -1.92 -9.85
N GLN A 98 -5.51 -2.20 -11.10
CA GLN A 98 -6.72 -1.71 -11.78
C GLN A 98 -6.89 -0.17 -11.78
N LEU A 99 -5.84 0.56 -11.45
CA LEU A 99 -5.81 2.01 -11.52
C LEU A 99 -5.42 2.42 -12.94
N ARG A 100 -6.39 2.99 -13.66
CA ARG A 100 -6.17 3.51 -15.02
C ARG A 100 -6.04 5.04 -14.95
N ASN A 101 -5.13 5.59 -15.76
CA ASN A 101 -4.99 7.03 -16.00
C ASN A 101 -4.58 7.84 -14.74
N ILE A 102 -3.55 7.40 -14.03
CA ILE A 102 -2.93 8.27 -13.03
C ILE A 102 -1.99 9.22 -13.74
N ASP A 103 -2.55 10.33 -14.22
CA ASP A 103 -1.84 11.49 -14.74
C ASP A 103 -1.93 12.63 -13.73
N PHE A 104 -0.79 13.06 -13.24
CA PHE A 104 -0.71 14.21 -12.34
C PHE A 104 -0.24 15.42 -13.13
N ARG A 105 -1.11 16.43 -13.25
CA ARG A 105 -0.80 17.69 -13.89
C ARG A 105 -0.49 18.75 -12.87
N MET A 106 0.66 19.38 -13.00
CA MET A 106 1.09 20.44 -12.11
C MET A 106 1.92 21.48 -12.83
N ARG A 107 2.08 22.63 -12.20
CA ARG A 107 3.02 23.66 -12.64
C ARG A 107 4.13 23.74 -11.62
N LEU A 108 5.37 23.60 -12.09
CA LEU A 108 6.57 23.78 -11.28
C LEU A 108 7.16 25.15 -11.56
N GLN A 109 7.58 25.85 -10.52
CA GLN A 109 8.32 27.09 -10.63
C GLN A 109 9.77 26.80 -11.06
N ALA A 110 10.54 27.87 -11.29
CA ALA A 110 11.96 27.73 -11.63
C ALA A 110 12.71 27.00 -10.51
N ASN A 111 13.43 25.94 -10.85
CA ASN A 111 14.22 25.11 -9.91
C ASN A 111 13.41 24.54 -8.72
N GLU A 112 12.12 24.32 -8.91
CA GLU A 112 11.23 23.75 -7.88
C GLU A 112 11.23 22.22 -7.94
N GLY A 113 11.22 21.60 -6.72
CA GLY A 113 10.91 20.18 -6.53
C GLY A 113 9.56 19.99 -5.86
N ARG A 114 8.74 19.08 -6.34
CA ARG A 114 7.44 18.74 -5.75
C ARG A 114 7.26 17.24 -5.60
N THR A 115 6.65 16.85 -4.48
CA THR A 115 6.29 15.46 -4.23
C THR A 115 4.81 15.26 -4.47
N ILE A 116 4.49 14.20 -5.22
CA ILE A 116 3.14 13.72 -5.47
C ILE A 116 2.97 12.47 -4.63
N THR A 117 1.92 12.41 -3.82
CA THR A 117 1.59 11.24 -3.01
C THR A 117 0.30 10.63 -3.53
N TYR A 118 0.30 9.31 -3.70
CA TYR A 118 -0.90 8.56 -4.02
C TYR A 118 -0.89 7.21 -3.28
N HIS A 119 -2.05 6.58 -3.18
CA HIS A 119 -2.24 5.36 -2.42
C HIS A 119 -2.64 4.22 -3.34
N LEU A 120 -2.02 3.05 -3.13
CA LEU A 120 -2.32 1.82 -3.83
C LEU A 120 -2.85 0.79 -2.85
N ARG A 121 -3.94 0.13 -3.25
CA ARG A 121 -4.52 -0.96 -2.47
C ARG A 121 -4.48 -2.25 -3.28
N PRO A 122 -3.43 -3.07 -3.11
CA PRO A 122 -3.35 -4.37 -3.75
C PRO A 122 -4.42 -5.31 -3.19
N THR A 123 -5.03 -6.10 -4.07
CA THR A 123 -6.08 -7.07 -3.71
C THR A 123 -5.61 -8.52 -3.83
N ARG A 124 -4.43 -8.74 -4.37
CA ARG A 124 -3.81 -10.07 -4.51
C ARG A 124 -2.35 -10.02 -4.11
N ARG A 125 -1.88 -11.07 -3.49
CA ARG A 125 -0.47 -11.26 -3.13
C ARG A 125 0.33 -11.61 -4.39
N GLY A 126 1.61 -11.28 -4.38
CA GLY A 126 2.50 -11.58 -5.49
C GLY A 126 3.61 -10.56 -5.65
N ILE A 127 4.35 -10.69 -6.74
CA ILE A 127 5.39 -9.74 -7.15
C ILE A 127 4.82 -8.90 -8.29
N TYR A 128 4.93 -7.59 -8.17
CA TYR A 128 4.41 -6.63 -9.13
C TYR A 128 5.51 -5.70 -9.58
N SER A 129 5.72 -5.62 -10.90
CA SER A 129 6.75 -4.78 -11.50
C SER A 129 6.15 -3.44 -11.92
N PHE A 130 6.60 -2.38 -11.25
CA PHE A 130 6.32 -1.02 -11.71
C PHE A 130 7.18 -0.72 -12.94
N GLY A 131 6.58 -0.06 -13.93
CA GLY A 131 7.30 0.45 -15.07
C GLY A 131 8.07 1.73 -14.74
N ARG A 132 8.35 2.51 -15.79
CA ARG A 132 9.09 3.77 -15.70
C ARG A 132 8.15 4.94 -15.41
N ILE A 133 8.70 6.00 -14.84
CA ILE A 133 7.99 7.28 -14.69
C ILE A 133 8.18 8.07 -15.98
N ARG A 134 7.08 8.46 -16.62
CA ARG A 134 7.08 9.34 -17.80
C ARG A 134 6.64 10.74 -17.40
N VAL A 135 7.48 11.71 -17.67
CA VAL A 135 7.18 13.13 -17.43
C VAL A 135 7.12 13.87 -18.74
N PHE A 136 5.97 14.47 -19.02
CA PHE A 136 5.78 15.32 -20.17
C PHE A 136 5.86 16.78 -19.73
N VAL A 137 6.76 17.53 -20.32
CA VAL A 137 6.99 18.94 -20.01
C VAL A 137 6.52 19.79 -21.17
N ALA A 138 5.62 20.71 -20.89
CA ALA A 138 5.19 21.70 -21.87
C ALA A 138 6.24 22.81 -22.00
N GLY A 139 6.51 23.23 -23.21
CA GLY A 139 7.27 24.45 -23.49
C GLY A 139 6.58 25.70 -22.94
N ARG A 140 7.28 26.80 -22.91
CA ARG A 140 6.78 28.07 -22.37
C ARG A 140 5.50 28.55 -23.07
N MET A 141 5.42 28.33 -24.38
CA MET A 141 4.22 28.65 -25.18
C MET A 141 3.18 27.52 -25.16
N GLY A 142 3.57 26.32 -24.73
CA GLY A 142 2.73 25.13 -24.68
C GLY A 142 2.41 24.55 -26.07
N LEU A 143 3.26 24.86 -27.07
CA LEU A 143 3.15 24.33 -28.42
C LEU A 143 3.73 22.93 -28.53
N LEU A 144 4.79 22.66 -27.80
CA LEU A 144 5.51 21.40 -27.80
C LEU A 144 5.60 20.78 -26.41
N PHE A 145 5.60 19.43 -26.38
CA PHE A 145 5.85 18.66 -25.19
C PHE A 145 7.08 17.79 -25.38
N ARG A 146 8.01 17.87 -24.41
CA ARG A 146 9.13 16.97 -24.33
C ARG A 146 8.84 15.86 -23.34
N ARG A 147 9.06 14.59 -23.73
CA ARG A 147 8.94 13.42 -22.87
C ARG A 147 10.27 13.11 -22.22
N TYR A 148 10.28 13.01 -20.91
CA TYR A 148 11.34 12.45 -20.11
C TYR A 148 10.91 11.07 -19.64
N THR A 149 11.83 10.13 -19.68
CA THR A 149 11.67 8.79 -19.08
C THR A 149 12.63 8.74 -17.92
N CYS A 150 12.09 8.67 -16.73
CA CYS A 150 12.81 8.74 -15.47
C CYS A 150 12.63 7.43 -14.72
N ASP A 151 13.54 7.20 -13.76
CA ASP A 151 13.54 6.06 -12.87
C ASP A 151 13.66 4.70 -13.56
N ALA A 152 14.06 3.67 -12.80
CA ALA A 152 14.15 2.29 -13.27
C ALA A 152 12.87 1.53 -12.89
N PRO A 153 12.56 0.43 -13.60
CA PRO A 153 11.55 -0.50 -13.15
C PRO A 153 11.85 -0.99 -11.73
N LEU A 154 10.82 -1.11 -10.90
CA LEU A 154 10.93 -1.54 -9.50
C LEU A 154 9.95 -2.68 -9.24
N ASP A 155 10.47 -3.78 -8.69
CA ASP A 155 9.65 -4.90 -8.25
C ASP A 155 9.24 -4.70 -6.79
N VAL A 156 7.94 -4.77 -6.54
CA VAL A 156 7.36 -4.67 -5.21
C VAL A 156 6.67 -5.98 -4.87
N LYS A 157 6.95 -6.49 -3.67
CA LYS A 157 6.34 -7.73 -3.17
C LYS A 157 5.13 -7.39 -2.30
N VAL A 158 3.97 -7.94 -2.65
CA VAL A 158 2.75 -7.81 -1.85
C VAL A 158 2.62 -9.01 -0.92
N TYR A 159 2.72 -8.74 0.37
CA TYR A 159 2.58 -9.70 1.46
C TYR A 159 1.16 -9.69 2.02
N PRO A 160 0.76 -10.70 2.81
CA PRO A 160 -0.46 -10.62 3.61
C PRO A 160 -0.50 -9.35 4.46
N SER A 161 -1.70 -8.92 4.87
CA SER A 161 -1.87 -7.67 5.62
C SER A 161 -1.11 -7.69 6.93
N TYR A 162 0.01 -6.97 6.98
CA TYR A 162 0.82 -6.80 8.19
C TYR A 162 0.55 -5.45 8.88
N LEU A 163 -0.02 -4.46 8.19
CA LEU A 163 -0.37 -3.17 8.79
C LEU A 163 -1.48 -3.32 9.83
N MET A 164 -2.39 -4.27 9.63
CA MET A 164 -3.41 -4.61 10.62
C MET A 164 -2.81 -5.20 11.90
N LEU A 165 -1.64 -5.86 11.86
CA LEU A 165 -1.00 -6.44 13.03
C LEU A 165 -0.78 -5.40 14.12
N HIS A 166 -0.23 -4.24 13.79
CA HIS A 166 -0.02 -3.16 14.77
C HIS A 166 -1.33 -2.65 15.39
N ARG A 167 -2.41 -2.59 14.61
CA ARG A 167 -3.71 -2.17 15.11
C ARG A 167 -4.26 -3.16 16.13
N TYR A 168 -4.13 -4.46 15.85
CA TYR A 168 -4.57 -5.51 16.78
C TYR A 168 -3.62 -5.68 17.96
N GLU A 169 -2.33 -5.37 17.81
CA GLU A 169 -1.38 -5.34 18.92
C GLU A 169 -1.82 -4.36 20.01
N LEU A 170 -2.17 -3.14 19.62
CA LEU A 170 -2.67 -2.13 20.55
C LEU A 170 -3.96 -2.59 21.25
N LEU A 171 -4.85 -3.28 20.53
CA LEU A 171 -6.07 -3.86 21.11
C LEU A 171 -5.80 -5.04 22.04
N ALA A 172 -4.76 -5.85 21.74
CA ALA A 172 -4.40 -7.02 22.56
C ALA A 172 -3.65 -6.62 23.85
N ILE A 173 -2.89 -5.51 23.82
CA ILE A 173 -2.15 -4.96 24.95
C ILE A 173 -3.09 -4.12 25.84
N SER A 174 -4.08 -3.44 25.26
CA SER A 174 -5.06 -2.74 26.05
C SER A 174 -5.95 -3.75 26.78
N ASP A 175 -5.89 -3.76 28.09
CA ASP A 175 -6.77 -4.55 28.98
C ASP A 175 -8.28 -4.20 28.86
N ASN A 176 -8.64 -3.37 27.90
CA ASN A 176 -9.99 -2.87 27.61
C ASN A 176 -10.96 -3.95 27.09
N LEU A 177 -10.55 -5.20 26.95
CA LEU A 177 -11.48 -6.33 26.83
C LEU A 177 -12.45 -6.42 28.03
N THR A 178 -12.08 -5.83 29.15
CA THR A 178 -12.93 -5.73 30.35
C THR A 178 -14.06 -4.71 30.19
N GLU A 179 -13.83 -3.62 29.43
CA GLU A 179 -14.86 -2.59 29.16
C GLU A 179 -15.92 -3.08 28.15
N LEU A 180 -15.58 -4.03 27.29
CA LEU A 180 -16.52 -4.66 26.35
C LEU A 180 -17.42 -5.72 27.00
N GLY A 181 -17.43 -5.83 28.34
CA GLY A 181 -18.30 -6.74 29.07
C GLY A 181 -17.98 -8.22 28.91
N ILE A 182 -16.84 -8.56 28.34
CA ILE A 182 -16.36 -9.94 28.26
C ILE A 182 -15.80 -10.32 29.62
N LYS A 183 -16.67 -10.89 30.45
CA LYS A 183 -16.31 -11.45 31.75
C LYS A 183 -15.11 -12.37 31.59
N ARG A 184 -14.00 -12.11 32.29
CA ARG A 184 -12.89 -13.03 32.43
C ARG A 184 -13.45 -14.33 33.05
N ILE A 185 -13.76 -15.31 32.24
CA ILE A 185 -14.12 -16.63 32.72
C ILE A 185 -12.80 -17.21 33.26
N ARG A 186 -12.68 -17.21 34.59
CA ARG A 186 -11.61 -17.92 35.28
C ARG A 186 -11.85 -19.40 35.02
N ARG A 187 -11.27 -19.94 33.94
CA ARG A 187 -11.25 -21.38 33.70
C ARG A 187 -10.30 -21.96 34.71
N VAL A 188 -10.85 -22.71 35.67
CA VAL A 188 -10.08 -23.60 36.51
C VAL A 188 -9.57 -24.70 35.58
N GLY A 189 -8.35 -24.56 35.09
CA GLY A 189 -7.65 -25.56 34.29
C GLY A 189 -7.20 -26.72 35.20
N HIS A 190 -7.34 -27.95 34.73
CA HIS A 190 -6.91 -29.15 35.44
C HIS A 190 -5.47 -29.59 35.12
N HIS A 191 -4.65 -28.74 34.51
CA HIS A 191 -3.27 -29.08 34.13
C HIS A 191 -2.30 -28.04 34.68
N THR A 192 -1.34 -28.56 35.40
CA THR A 192 -0.98 -28.00 36.67
C THR A 192 0.49 -28.29 36.90
N GLU A 193 1.33 -27.26 36.70
CA GLU A 193 2.62 -27.23 37.34
C GLU A 193 2.41 -26.92 38.81
N PHE A 194 3.00 -27.75 39.70
CA PHE A 194 2.97 -27.52 41.12
C PHE A 194 3.74 -26.25 41.46
N GLU A 195 3.03 -25.28 42.06
CA GLU A 195 3.62 -24.00 42.47
C GLU A 195 4.09 -24.02 43.91
N GLN A 196 3.16 -24.28 44.82
CA GLN A 196 3.45 -24.27 46.27
C GLN A 196 2.40 -25.05 47.06
N ILE A 197 2.71 -25.28 48.34
CA ILE A 197 1.77 -25.80 49.33
C ILE A 197 1.38 -24.63 50.25
N LYS A 198 0.11 -24.34 50.36
CA LYS A 198 -0.45 -23.32 51.28
C LYS A 198 -1.40 -23.98 52.29
N GLU A 199 -1.73 -23.23 53.34
CA GLU A 199 -2.81 -23.59 54.28
C GLU A 199 -4.17 -23.58 53.58
N TYR A 200 -5.02 -24.54 53.94
CA TYR A 200 -6.38 -24.64 53.43
C TYR A 200 -7.21 -23.49 53.94
N VAL A 201 -7.85 -22.76 53.02
CA VAL A 201 -8.82 -21.73 53.36
C VAL A 201 -10.21 -22.18 52.87
N LYS A 202 -11.24 -21.90 53.65
CA LYS A 202 -12.63 -22.23 53.32
C LYS A 202 -12.99 -21.67 51.95
N GLY A 203 -13.18 -22.56 50.95
CA GLY A 203 -13.42 -22.21 49.55
C GLY A 203 -12.36 -22.82 48.60
N ASP A 204 -11.26 -23.32 49.12
CA ASP A 204 -10.28 -24.09 48.29
C ASP A 204 -10.85 -25.48 47.93
N ASP A 205 -10.46 -26.01 46.77
CA ASP A 205 -10.92 -27.31 46.30
C ASP A 205 -10.35 -28.41 47.19
N TYR A 206 -11.21 -29.18 47.88
CA TYR A 206 -10.83 -30.31 48.71
C TYR A 206 -10.04 -31.39 48.00
N ARG A 207 -10.11 -31.49 46.67
CA ARG A 207 -9.38 -32.44 45.84
C ARG A 207 -7.88 -32.15 45.78
N THR A 208 -7.48 -30.94 46.08
CA THR A 208 -6.08 -30.51 46.08
C THR A 208 -5.42 -30.64 47.45
N ILE A 209 -6.09 -31.21 48.44
CA ILE A 209 -5.53 -31.41 49.79
C ILE A 209 -4.31 -32.37 49.69
N ASN A 210 -3.21 -31.87 50.22
CA ASN A 210 -1.97 -32.66 50.37
C ASN A 210 -1.93 -33.35 51.75
N TRP A 211 -2.46 -34.54 51.81
CA TRP A 211 -2.54 -35.30 53.07
C TRP A 211 -1.18 -35.55 53.72
N LYS A 212 -0.12 -35.68 52.94
CA LYS A 212 1.25 -35.88 53.44
C LYS A 212 1.80 -34.62 54.09
N ALA A 213 1.58 -33.47 53.51
CA ALA A 213 1.98 -32.17 54.08
C ALA A 213 1.13 -31.84 55.32
N SER A 214 -0.19 -32.10 55.25
CA SER A 214 -1.13 -31.88 56.35
C SER A 214 -0.76 -32.71 57.59
N ALA A 215 -0.42 -33.99 57.40
CA ALA A 215 -0.01 -34.84 58.51
C ALA A 215 1.29 -34.38 59.20
N ARG A 216 2.19 -33.74 58.48
CA ARG A 216 3.43 -33.19 59.05
C ARG A 216 3.27 -31.89 59.81
N ARG A 217 2.30 -31.04 59.37
CA ARG A 217 2.11 -29.74 59.99
C ARG A 217 0.94 -29.67 60.99
N HIS A 218 0.16 -30.75 61.09
CA HIS A 218 -1.06 -30.83 61.86
C HIS A 218 -2.15 -29.81 61.47
N GLU A 219 -2.06 -29.26 60.27
CA GLU A 219 -3.00 -28.34 59.67
C GLU A 219 -3.32 -28.78 58.25
N LEU A 220 -4.52 -28.50 57.75
CA LEU A 220 -4.90 -28.83 56.38
C LEU A 220 -4.11 -28.00 55.38
N MET A 221 -3.37 -28.67 54.51
CA MET A 221 -2.54 -28.07 53.48
C MET A 221 -3.06 -28.42 52.09
N VAL A 222 -3.06 -27.48 51.18
CA VAL A 222 -3.46 -27.68 49.79
C VAL A 222 -2.31 -27.39 48.82
N ASN A 223 -2.25 -28.19 47.78
CA ASN A 223 -1.36 -27.91 46.65
C ASN A 223 -1.98 -26.80 45.80
N VAL A 224 -1.24 -25.73 45.59
CA VAL A 224 -1.55 -24.67 44.62
C VAL A 224 -0.83 -25.02 43.35
N TYR A 225 -1.57 -25.03 42.30
CA TYR A 225 -1.05 -25.31 40.97
C TYR A 225 -1.20 -24.03 40.11
N GLN A 226 -0.20 -23.75 39.29
CA GLN A 226 -0.21 -22.65 38.33
C GLN A 226 -0.62 -23.21 36.98
N ASP A 227 -1.49 -22.48 36.26
CA ASP A 227 -1.81 -22.85 34.91
C ASP A 227 -0.55 -22.78 34.04
N GLU A 228 -0.36 -23.78 33.20
CA GLU A 228 0.73 -23.77 32.19
C GLU A 228 0.68 -22.46 31.42
N ARG A 229 1.74 -21.67 31.50
CA ARG A 229 1.78 -20.31 30.92
C ARG A 229 1.74 -20.30 29.40
N SER A 230 1.97 -21.41 28.72
CA SER A 230 1.98 -21.46 27.26
C SER A 230 0.98 -22.47 26.72
N GLN A 231 -0.08 -21.96 26.10
CA GLN A 231 -1.03 -22.77 25.33
C GLN A 231 -0.52 -22.98 23.92
N GLN A 232 -0.86 -24.14 23.32
CA GLN A 232 -0.60 -24.39 21.91
C GLN A 232 -1.88 -24.11 21.12
N ILE A 233 -1.82 -23.10 20.26
CA ILE A 233 -2.95 -22.67 19.45
C ILE A 233 -2.63 -22.94 17.99
N TYR A 234 -3.42 -23.79 17.34
CA TYR A 234 -3.26 -24.10 15.93
C TYR A 234 -4.32 -23.40 15.09
N ASN A 235 -3.85 -22.64 14.11
CA ASN A 235 -4.69 -22.07 13.06
C ASN A 235 -4.81 -23.09 11.93
N VAL A 236 -6.03 -23.47 11.60
CA VAL A 236 -6.29 -24.43 10.51
C VAL A 236 -6.91 -23.66 9.33
N ILE A 237 -6.24 -23.66 8.18
CA ILE A 237 -6.68 -22.93 6.98
C ILE A 237 -7.04 -23.93 5.88
N ASP A 238 -8.28 -23.85 5.41
CA ASP A 238 -8.72 -24.52 4.20
C ASP A 238 -8.17 -23.80 2.96
N LYS A 239 -7.49 -24.56 2.06
CA LYS A 239 -7.02 -24.09 0.75
C LYS A 239 -7.89 -24.58 -0.40
N GLY A 240 -9.07 -25.17 -0.10
CA GLY A 240 -9.97 -25.72 -1.08
C GLY A 240 -10.45 -24.69 -2.11
N ARG A 241 -11.08 -25.19 -3.18
CA ARG A 241 -11.51 -24.38 -4.32
C ARG A 241 -12.48 -23.24 -3.92
N ILE A 242 -13.31 -23.47 -2.91
CA ILE A 242 -14.28 -22.49 -2.40
C ILE A 242 -13.58 -21.26 -1.84
N MET A 243 -12.41 -21.42 -1.22
CA MET A 243 -11.63 -20.33 -0.64
C MET A 243 -11.02 -19.37 -1.67
N GLN A 244 -11.06 -19.73 -2.96
CA GLN A 244 -10.62 -18.86 -4.06
C GLN A 244 -11.70 -17.84 -4.47
N GLN A 245 -12.93 -17.95 -3.93
CA GLN A 245 -13.98 -16.98 -4.22
C GLN A 245 -13.59 -15.58 -3.76
N ALA A 246 -13.87 -14.59 -4.62
CA ALA A 246 -13.61 -13.19 -4.32
C ALA A 246 -14.71 -12.63 -3.40
N PHE A 247 -14.30 -11.99 -2.32
CA PHE A 247 -15.15 -11.26 -1.41
C PHE A 247 -14.56 -9.87 -1.16
N ARG A 248 -15.32 -8.81 -1.47
CA ARG A 248 -14.89 -7.41 -1.30
C ARG A 248 -13.50 -7.11 -1.88
N GLY A 249 -13.17 -7.71 -3.02
CA GLY A 249 -11.93 -7.46 -3.77
C GLY A 249 -10.76 -8.40 -3.45
N MET A 250 -10.81 -9.17 -2.35
CA MET A 250 -9.82 -10.18 -2.01
C MET A 250 -10.44 -11.58 -2.02
N THR A 251 -9.61 -12.63 -2.05
CA THR A 251 -10.11 -14.01 -1.90
C THR A 251 -10.40 -14.33 -0.44
N LEU A 252 -11.33 -15.27 -0.18
CA LEU A 252 -11.59 -15.76 1.18
C LEU A 252 -10.30 -16.33 1.81
N LEU A 253 -9.46 -16.97 1.00
CA LEU A 253 -8.15 -17.46 1.44
C LEU A 253 -7.24 -16.34 1.93
N ASP A 254 -7.21 -15.19 1.24
CA ASP A 254 -6.41 -14.03 1.68
C ASP A 254 -6.90 -13.48 3.02
N TYR A 255 -8.23 -13.45 3.24
CA TYR A 255 -8.80 -13.09 4.54
C TYR A 255 -8.43 -14.08 5.63
N ALA A 256 -8.52 -15.39 5.36
CA ALA A 256 -8.16 -16.43 6.31
C ALA A 256 -6.68 -16.35 6.71
N ILE A 257 -5.79 -16.12 5.75
CA ILE A 257 -4.36 -15.95 6.00
C ILE A 257 -4.08 -14.69 6.83
N ASN A 258 -4.72 -13.56 6.49
CA ASN A 258 -4.57 -12.34 7.27
C ASN A 258 -5.04 -12.52 8.72
N ALA A 259 -6.21 -13.15 8.91
CA ALA A 259 -6.74 -13.44 10.24
C ALA A 259 -5.84 -14.38 11.05
N SER A 260 -5.31 -15.43 10.40
CA SER A 260 -4.41 -16.39 11.02
C SER A 260 -3.09 -15.73 11.45
N LEU A 261 -2.52 -14.84 10.63
CA LEU A 261 -1.31 -14.10 10.98
C LEU A 261 -1.54 -13.17 12.18
N VAL A 262 -2.67 -12.44 12.20
CA VAL A 262 -3.05 -11.59 13.34
C VAL A 262 -3.19 -12.42 14.60
N LEU A 263 -3.93 -13.55 14.54
CA LEU A 263 -4.13 -14.42 15.70
C LEU A 263 -2.81 -15.01 16.19
N SER A 264 -1.97 -15.53 15.28
CA SER A 264 -0.65 -16.07 15.64
C SER A 264 0.24 -15.01 16.29
N TYR A 265 0.19 -13.76 15.79
CA TYR A 265 0.95 -12.67 16.38
C TYR A 265 0.50 -12.36 17.81
N VAL A 266 -0.82 -12.26 18.04
CA VAL A 266 -1.40 -12.02 19.37
C VAL A 266 -1.08 -13.15 20.33
N VAL A 267 -1.15 -14.41 19.86
CA VAL A 267 -0.81 -15.62 20.63
C VAL A 267 0.65 -15.57 21.09
N MET A 268 1.58 -15.32 20.16
CA MET A 268 3.01 -15.23 20.49
C MET A 268 3.32 -14.08 21.45
N ARG A 269 2.59 -12.97 21.36
CA ARG A 269 2.74 -11.84 22.29
C ARG A 269 2.27 -12.18 23.71
N LYS A 270 1.37 -13.16 23.86
CA LYS A 270 0.93 -13.68 25.16
C LYS A 270 1.81 -14.82 25.68
N GLU A 271 2.97 -15.03 25.06
CA GLU A 271 3.91 -16.13 25.39
C GLU A 271 3.34 -17.52 25.12
N ASP A 272 2.24 -17.61 24.35
CA ASP A 272 1.67 -18.87 23.89
C ASP A 272 2.34 -19.34 22.58
N LYS A 273 2.17 -20.63 22.25
CA LYS A 273 2.71 -21.23 21.03
C LYS A 273 1.68 -21.21 19.92
N ALA A 274 2.03 -20.59 18.77
CA ALA A 274 1.18 -20.56 17.59
C ALA A 274 1.66 -21.58 16.57
N GLY A 275 0.75 -22.41 16.05
CA GLY A 275 0.95 -23.32 14.95
C GLY A 275 0.04 -22.98 13.78
N LEU A 276 0.44 -23.37 12.57
CA LEU A 276 -0.34 -23.20 11.36
C LEU A 276 -0.44 -24.55 10.64
N VAL A 277 -1.67 -24.95 10.34
CA VAL A 277 -1.97 -26.14 9.54
C VAL A 277 -2.78 -25.72 8.34
N THR A 278 -2.39 -26.13 7.16
CA THR A 278 -3.15 -25.90 5.94
C THR A 278 -3.58 -27.22 5.34
N PHE A 279 -4.78 -27.29 4.77
CA PHE A 279 -5.26 -28.49 4.12
C PHE A 279 -5.99 -28.16 2.81
N ASN A 280 -5.97 -29.12 1.92
CA ASN A 280 -6.77 -29.18 0.70
C ASN A 280 -7.24 -30.64 0.56
N GLU A 281 -6.67 -31.40 -0.36
CA GLU A 281 -6.81 -32.87 -0.44
C GLU A 281 -5.84 -33.56 0.54
N HIS A 282 -4.74 -32.88 0.90
CA HIS A 282 -3.73 -33.32 1.87
C HIS A 282 -3.51 -32.24 2.94
N PHE A 283 -3.05 -32.67 4.11
CA PHE A 283 -2.65 -31.77 5.18
C PHE A 283 -1.17 -31.36 5.01
N ASP A 284 -0.91 -30.07 5.07
CA ASP A 284 0.42 -29.48 5.09
C ASP A 284 0.61 -28.75 6.43
N THR A 285 1.68 -29.08 7.16
CA THR A 285 2.04 -28.50 8.48
C THR A 285 3.31 -27.68 8.39
#